data_c864a56bb4ef72d472b4dffcbd997e24
#
_entry.id   c864a56bb4ef72d472b4dffcbd997e24
#
_cell.length_a   1.000
_cell.length_b   1.000
_cell.length_c   1.000
_cell.angle_alpha   90.00
_cell.angle_beta   90.00
_cell.angle_gamma   90.00
#
_symmetry.space_group_name_H-M   'P 1'
#
loop_
_entity.id
_entity.type
_entity.pdbx_description
1 polymer ?
#
loop_
_entity_poly.entity_id
_entity_poly.type
_entity_poly.pdbx_seq_one_letter_code
_entity_poly.pdbx_strand_id
1 'polypeptide(L)'
;MRRVAVASFIGTAIEFYDFYIYGTAAALVLNQAFFPTLDPVNATLASFSTYAVAFAARPLGSVLFGHFGDRVGRKSVLVVSLLLMGLSTACVGLLPGYGSWGIWAPLLLIALRFLQGIGLGGEWGGAALLAVEHAPRTRRGLYAAFPQLGPSVGFFAATGVFWLLSSVLDDAAFGSWGWRVPFLLSFLLVGVGLFVRLKISETPVFAKVLDAQEASRAPAVEVLRRHPRELLLGAGGMIVAYGLFYTATTYCLSYATGPLGISRNTMLGLSLVACLFLAAGTWLAATRSDAAGRRRLILAGCGLAAVWGLVLFPLLETGTPALIALGIGGALFCMGVVYGPMGAYLPELFGARVRYSGASLAYNLGGVLGGAVAPLVATRLQSAYGSASVGWYVSAMAVVSLLCVLALPETRERDLAHGAGTRS
;
A
#
# COMPACT_ATOMS: atom_id res chain seq x y z
N MET A 1 7.19 14.20 -20.28
CA MET A 1 6.29 14.44 -19.14
C MET A 1 5.09 13.47 -19.14
N ARG A 2 4.10 13.62 -20.05
CA ARG A 2 2.88 12.78 -20.07
C ARG A 2 3.18 11.26 -20.14
N ARG A 3 4.13 10.83 -20.98
CA ARG A 3 4.53 9.41 -21.10
C ARG A 3 5.12 8.85 -19.82
N VAL A 4 5.93 9.62 -19.10
CA VAL A 4 6.54 9.21 -17.83
C VAL A 4 5.49 9.05 -16.73
N ALA A 5 4.55 10.01 -16.61
CA ALA A 5 3.46 9.95 -15.64
C ALA A 5 2.55 8.73 -15.88
N VAL A 6 2.19 8.46 -17.14
CA VAL A 6 1.35 7.30 -17.50
C VAL A 6 2.09 5.98 -17.25
N ALA A 7 3.37 5.89 -17.57
CA ALA A 7 4.16 4.69 -17.33
C ALA A 7 4.36 4.40 -15.83
N SER A 8 4.59 5.46 -15.03
CA SER A 8 4.66 5.36 -13.56
C SER A 8 3.32 4.89 -12.98
N PHE A 9 2.20 5.47 -13.44
CA PHE A 9 0.85 5.07 -13.07
C PHE A 9 0.56 3.59 -13.38
N ILE A 10 0.85 3.13 -14.61
CA ILE A 10 0.63 1.73 -15.02
C ILE A 10 1.49 0.78 -14.18
N GLY A 11 2.77 1.10 -13.99
CA GLY A 11 3.67 0.31 -13.15
C GLY A 11 3.10 0.15 -11.74
N THR A 12 2.78 1.26 -11.09
CA THR A 12 2.22 1.27 -9.74
C THR A 12 0.88 0.52 -9.66
N ALA A 13 0.02 0.63 -10.67
CA ALA A 13 -1.26 -0.09 -10.70
C ALA A 13 -1.06 -1.63 -10.75
N ILE A 14 -0.11 -2.12 -11.55
CA ILE A 14 0.22 -3.56 -11.63
C ILE A 14 0.79 -4.05 -10.30
N GLU A 15 1.71 -3.30 -9.69
CA GLU A 15 2.31 -3.64 -8.40
C GLU A 15 1.28 -3.75 -7.28
N PHE A 16 0.38 -2.78 -7.21
CA PHE A 16 -0.67 -2.80 -6.20
C PHE A 16 -1.75 -3.84 -6.49
N TYR A 17 -2.02 -4.18 -7.76
CA TYR A 17 -2.85 -5.33 -8.09
C TYR A 17 -2.30 -6.60 -7.45
N ASP A 18 -1.03 -6.93 -7.69
CA ASP A 18 -0.37 -8.12 -7.18
C ASP A 18 -0.38 -8.19 -5.64
N PHE A 19 -0.33 -7.04 -4.99
CA PHE A 19 -0.36 -6.97 -3.55
C PHE A 19 -1.78 -7.11 -2.98
N TYR A 20 -2.77 -6.52 -3.63
CA TYR A 20 -4.15 -6.50 -3.13
C TYR A 20 -4.92 -7.80 -3.38
N ILE A 21 -4.60 -8.54 -4.46
CA ILE A 21 -5.20 -9.88 -4.64
C ILE A 21 -4.92 -10.78 -3.45
N TYR A 22 -3.73 -10.65 -2.85
CA TYR A 22 -3.39 -11.43 -1.66
C TYR A 22 -4.22 -11.02 -0.44
N GLY A 23 -4.42 -9.72 -0.21
CA GLY A 23 -5.25 -9.22 0.90
C GLY A 23 -6.68 -9.75 0.80
N THR A 24 -7.26 -9.74 -0.41
CA THR A 24 -8.59 -10.28 -0.68
C THR A 24 -8.63 -11.80 -0.46
N ALA A 25 -7.65 -12.55 -0.98
CA ALA A 25 -7.57 -13.99 -0.75
C ALA A 25 -7.37 -14.34 0.73
N ALA A 26 -6.52 -13.59 1.45
CA ALA A 26 -6.28 -13.77 2.88
C ALA A 26 -7.55 -13.57 3.72
N ALA A 27 -8.43 -12.66 3.30
CA ALA A 27 -9.70 -12.42 3.95
C ALA A 27 -10.76 -13.50 3.65
N LEU A 28 -10.71 -14.14 2.46
CA LEU A 28 -11.78 -15.00 1.97
C LEU A 28 -11.47 -16.50 2.01
N VAL A 29 -10.21 -16.91 1.78
CA VAL A 29 -9.89 -18.31 1.43
C VAL A 29 -8.65 -18.86 2.11
N LEU A 30 -7.57 -18.07 2.28
CA LEU A 30 -6.27 -18.62 2.68
C LEU A 30 -6.28 -19.22 4.10
N ASN A 31 -7.14 -18.75 4.98
CA ASN A 31 -7.34 -19.32 6.31
C ASN A 31 -7.76 -20.80 6.23
N GLN A 32 -8.67 -21.15 5.33
CA GLN A 32 -9.13 -22.53 5.14
C GLN A 32 -8.16 -23.36 4.29
N ALA A 33 -7.56 -22.76 3.25
CA ALA A 33 -6.70 -23.48 2.33
C ALA A 33 -5.34 -23.87 2.94
N PHE A 34 -4.79 -23.03 3.83
CA PHE A 34 -3.44 -23.21 4.39
C PHE A 34 -3.40 -23.45 5.89
N PHE A 35 -4.47 -23.15 6.63
CA PHE A 35 -4.53 -23.28 8.10
C PHE A 35 -5.79 -23.99 8.59
N PRO A 36 -6.22 -25.12 7.95
CA PRO A 36 -7.50 -25.77 8.26
C PRO A 36 -7.54 -26.45 9.64
N THR A 37 -6.39 -26.65 10.28
CA THR A 37 -6.27 -27.29 11.60
C THR A 37 -6.44 -26.32 12.77
N LEU A 38 -6.48 -25.02 12.50
CA LEU A 38 -6.68 -23.98 13.50
C LEU A 38 -8.17 -23.62 13.63
N ASP A 39 -8.57 -23.16 14.81
CA ASP A 39 -9.89 -22.57 14.97
C ASP A 39 -10.06 -21.31 14.08
N PRO A 40 -11.30 -20.90 13.77
CA PRO A 40 -11.54 -19.83 12.79
C PRO A 40 -10.82 -18.52 13.07
N VAL A 41 -10.70 -18.11 14.35
CA VAL A 41 -10.02 -16.85 14.73
C VAL A 41 -8.51 -17.00 14.51
N ASN A 42 -7.91 -18.09 14.99
CA ASN A 42 -6.47 -18.31 14.82
C ASN A 42 -6.09 -18.59 13.36
N ALA A 43 -6.94 -19.25 12.57
CA ALA A 43 -6.74 -19.44 11.14
C ALA A 43 -6.74 -18.09 10.38
N THR A 44 -7.66 -17.18 10.71
CA THR A 44 -7.69 -15.83 10.15
C THR A 44 -6.46 -15.01 10.55
N LEU A 45 -6.05 -15.09 11.81
CA LEU A 45 -4.82 -14.45 12.29
C LEU A 45 -3.57 -14.99 11.60
N ALA A 46 -3.47 -16.32 11.42
CA ALA A 46 -2.38 -16.93 10.68
C ALA A 46 -2.33 -16.44 9.22
N SER A 47 -3.49 -16.38 8.55
CA SER A 47 -3.62 -15.84 7.20
C SER A 47 -3.14 -14.38 7.12
N PHE A 48 -3.59 -13.51 8.03
CA PHE A 48 -3.14 -12.11 8.08
C PHE A 48 -1.68 -11.97 8.49
N SER A 49 -1.14 -12.89 9.30
CA SER A 49 0.29 -12.90 9.67
C SER A 49 1.17 -13.13 8.45
N THR A 50 0.78 -13.98 7.50
CA THR A 50 1.52 -14.14 6.25
C THR A 50 1.54 -12.85 5.43
N TYR A 51 0.47 -12.05 5.50
CA TYR A 51 0.42 -10.73 4.89
C TYR A 51 1.38 -9.74 5.57
N ALA A 52 1.46 -9.79 6.90
CA ALA A 52 2.39 -8.97 7.67
C ALA A 52 3.86 -9.27 7.33
N VAL A 53 4.22 -10.52 6.98
CA VAL A 53 5.57 -10.89 6.54
C VAL A 53 6.01 -10.09 5.32
N ALA A 54 5.13 -9.89 4.33
CA ALA A 54 5.47 -9.09 3.16
C ALA A 54 5.75 -7.63 3.53
N PHE A 55 4.99 -7.04 4.46
CA PHE A 55 5.27 -5.69 4.95
C PHE A 55 6.60 -5.59 5.70
N ALA A 56 6.90 -6.56 6.55
CA ALA A 56 8.17 -6.60 7.30
C ALA A 56 9.39 -6.73 6.36
N ALA A 57 9.22 -7.39 5.21
CA ALA A 57 10.27 -7.54 4.21
C ALA A 57 10.53 -6.27 3.37
N ARG A 58 9.56 -5.35 3.26
CA ARG A 58 9.69 -4.13 2.43
C ARG A 58 10.85 -3.22 2.81
N PRO A 59 11.10 -2.90 4.10
CA PRO A 59 12.26 -2.09 4.48
C PRO A 59 13.59 -2.74 4.05
N LEU A 60 13.70 -4.07 4.14
CA LEU A 60 14.86 -4.81 3.64
C LEU A 60 15.01 -4.66 2.13
N GLY A 61 13.90 -4.79 1.39
CA GLY A 61 13.85 -4.54 -0.05
C GLY A 61 14.31 -3.12 -0.40
N SER A 62 13.84 -2.10 0.33
CA SER A 62 14.26 -0.71 0.12
C SER A 62 15.77 -0.52 0.27
N VAL A 63 16.38 -1.16 1.26
CA VAL A 63 17.82 -1.09 1.47
C VAL A 63 18.59 -1.83 0.37
N LEU A 64 18.16 -3.05 0.03
CA LEU A 64 18.79 -3.87 -1.01
C LEU A 64 18.72 -3.18 -2.37
N PHE A 65 17.53 -2.81 -2.81
CA PHE A 65 17.33 -2.19 -4.12
C PHE A 65 17.88 -0.76 -4.19
N GLY A 66 17.91 -0.02 -3.09
CA GLY A 66 18.60 1.25 -3.00
C GLY A 66 20.10 1.09 -3.24
N HIS A 67 20.74 0.12 -2.57
CA HIS A 67 22.16 -0.14 -2.70
C HIS A 67 22.57 -0.61 -4.12
N PHE A 68 21.80 -1.53 -4.71
CA PHE A 68 22.09 -2.02 -6.06
C PHE A 68 21.68 -1.01 -7.13
N GLY A 69 20.64 -0.22 -6.92
CA GLY A 69 20.16 0.80 -7.86
C GLY A 69 21.20 1.89 -8.12
N ASP A 70 21.96 2.23 -7.10
CA ASP A 70 23.04 3.22 -7.21
C ASP A 70 24.31 2.66 -7.90
N ARG A 71 24.41 1.32 -8.06
CA ARG A 71 25.58 0.65 -8.66
C ARG A 71 25.34 0.08 -10.05
N VAL A 72 24.18 -0.56 -10.27
CA VAL A 72 23.86 -1.32 -11.48
C VAL A 72 22.91 -0.57 -12.41
N GLY A 73 22.32 0.53 -11.92
CA GLY A 73 21.32 1.33 -12.63
C GLY A 73 19.90 1.06 -12.18
N ARG A 74 19.08 2.11 -12.17
CA ARG A 74 17.70 2.06 -11.68
C ARG A 74 16.80 1.16 -12.54
N LYS A 75 17.01 1.15 -13.84
CA LYS A 75 16.22 0.31 -14.78
C LYS A 75 16.36 -1.18 -14.45
N SER A 76 17.58 -1.65 -14.26
CA SER A 76 17.86 -3.06 -13.93
C SER A 76 17.22 -3.48 -12.62
N VAL A 77 17.31 -2.62 -11.60
CA VAL A 77 16.69 -2.84 -10.28
C VAL A 77 15.16 -2.90 -10.39
N LEU A 78 14.54 -1.98 -11.13
CA LEU A 78 13.10 -1.98 -11.36
C LEU A 78 12.60 -3.21 -12.09
N VAL A 79 13.39 -3.75 -13.04
CA VAL A 79 13.07 -5.01 -13.73
C VAL A 79 13.16 -6.19 -12.76
N VAL A 80 14.24 -6.28 -11.97
CA VAL A 80 14.42 -7.37 -10.99
C VAL A 80 13.35 -7.34 -9.91
N SER A 81 13.01 -6.16 -9.40
CA SER A 81 11.94 -6.00 -8.40
C SER A 81 10.58 -6.45 -8.92
N LEU A 82 10.23 -6.04 -10.15
CA LEU A 82 9.00 -6.47 -10.81
C LEU A 82 8.94 -7.99 -11.00
N LEU A 83 10.02 -8.58 -11.49
CA LEU A 83 10.08 -10.03 -11.69
C LEU A 83 9.99 -10.77 -10.35
N LEU A 84 10.75 -10.34 -9.35
CA LEU A 84 10.73 -10.96 -8.02
C LEU A 84 9.33 -10.90 -7.40
N MET A 85 8.69 -9.74 -7.44
CA MET A 85 7.35 -9.53 -6.89
C MET A 85 6.30 -10.34 -7.67
N GLY A 86 6.23 -10.15 -8.98
CA GLY A 86 5.16 -10.72 -9.79
C GLY A 86 5.26 -12.24 -9.93
N LEU A 87 6.48 -12.79 -10.07
CA LEU A 87 6.66 -14.25 -10.08
C LEU A 87 6.33 -14.87 -8.73
N SER A 88 6.75 -14.25 -7.63
CA SER A 88 6.37 -14.71 -6.28
C SER A 88 4.85 -14.71 -6.10
N THR A 89 4.16 -13.67 -6.59
CA THR A 89 2.69 -13.59 -6.56
C THR A 89 2.04 -14.70 -7.38
N ALA A 90 2.49 -14.88 -8.62
CA ALA A 90 1.96 -15.91 -9.50
C ALA A 90 2.18 -17.33 -8.94
N CYS A 91 3.33 -17.58 -8.32
CA CYS A 91 3.63 -18.85 -7.67
C CYS A 91 2.69 -19.14 -6.48
N VAL A 92 2.16 -18.13 -5.77
CA VAL A 92 1.12 -18.37 -4.75
C VAL A 92 -0.10 -19.06 -5.36
N GLY A 93 -0.51 -18.69 -6.57
CA GLY A 93 -1.62 -19.33 -7.29
C GLY A 93 -1.37 -20.80 -7.63
N LEU A 94 -0.11 -21.22 -7.70
CA LEU A 94 0.29 -22.60 -8.00
C LEU A 94 0.49 -23.47 -6.74
N LEU A 95 0.52 -22.86 -5.53
CA LEU A 95 0.77 -23.62 -4.32
C LEU A 95 -0.36 -24.62 -4.03
N PRO A 96 -0.03 -25.89 -3.74
CA PRO A 96 -0.98 -26.82 -3.16
C PRO A 96 -1.41 -26.36 -1.74
N GLY A 97 -2.63 -26.68 -1.37
CA GLY A 97 -3.12 -26.42 -0.03
C GLY A 97 -2.53 -27.37 1.03
N TYR A 98 -2.87 -27.09 2.29
CA TYR A 98 -2.42 -27.90 3.44
C TYR A 98 -2.78 -29.37 3.31
N GLY A 99 -3.94 -29.70 2.76
CA GLY A 99 -4.38 -31.10 2.56
C GLY A 99 -3.46 -31.94 1.69
N SER A 100 -2.69 -31.30 0.76
CA SER A 100 -1.77 -32.01 -0.14
C SER A 100 -0.33 -31.99 0.36
N TRP A 101 0.16 -30.87 0.92
CA TRP A 101 1.57 -30.70 1.28
C TRP A 101 1.78 -30.47 2.79
N GLY A 102 0.73 -30.56 3.60
CA GLY A 102 0.83 -30.36 5.04
C GLY A 102 1.51 -29.04 5.38
N ILE A 103 2.41 -29.06 6.35
CA ILE A 103 3.11 -27.87 6.86
C ILE A 103 3.95 -27.13 5.79
N TRP A 104 4.38 -27.82 4.74
CA TRP A 104 5.16 -27.19 3.67
C TRP A 104 4.36 -26.14 2.89
N ALA A 105 3.04 -26.30 2.77
CA ALA A 105 2.19 -25.34 2.09
C ALA A 105 2.23 -23.93 2.72
N PRO A 106 1.96 -23.76 4.04
CA PRO A 106 2.08 -22.44 4.67
C PRO A 106 3.53 -21.93 4.75
N LEU A 107 4.54 -22.80 4.90
CA LEU A 107 5.94 -22.36 4.91
C LEU A 107 6.35 -21.76 3.55
N LEU A 108 5.99 -22.39 2.44
CA LEU A 108 6.26 -21.87 1.12
C LEU A 108 5.46 -20.58 0.83
N LEU A 109 4.21 -20.52 1.31
CA LEU A 109 3.42 -19.29 1.23
C LEU A 109 4.14 -18.13 1.92
N ILE A 110 4.65 -18.34 3.15
CA ILE A 110 5.42 -17.33 3.89
C ILE A 110 6.68 -16.93 3.14
N ALA A 111 7.42 -17.89 2.57
CA ALA A 111 8.63 -17.62 1.80
C ALA A 111 8.33 -16.76 0.55
N LEU A 112 7.29 -17.09 -0.20
CA LEU A 112 6.85 -16.30 -1.35
C LEU A 112 6.39 -14.89 -0.95
N ARG A 113 5.72 -14.74 0.20
CA ARG A 113 5.32 -13.44 0.75
C ARG A 113 6.53 -12.60 1.13
N PHE A 114 7.55 -13.20 1.71
CA PHE A 114 8.81 -12.51 2.02
C PHE A 114 9.51 -12.02 0.76
N LEU A 115 9.64 -12.85 -0.27
CA LEU A 115 10.23 -12.48 -1.56
C LEU A 115 9.43 -11.36 -2.25
N GLN A 116 8.11 -11.46 -2.25
CA GLN A 116 7.23 -10.41 -2.80
C GLN A 116 7.42 -9.08 -2.06
N GLY A 117 7.52 -9.12 -0.73
CA GLY A 117 7.76 -7.94 0.09
C GLY A 117 9.11 -7.27 -0.22
N ILE A 118 10.18 -8.06 -0.39
CA ILE A 118 11.48 -7.54 -0.84
C ILE A 118 11.33 -6.84 -2.19
N GLY A 119 10.67 -7.47 -3.19
CA GLY A 119 10.45 -6.89 -4.51
C GLY A 119 9.77 -5.52 -4.43
N LEU A 120 8.69 -5.42 -3.66
CA LEU A 120 7.89 -4.19 -3.54
C LEU A 120 8.60 -3.05 -2.78
N GLY A 121 9.58 -3.38 -1.92
CA GLY A 121 10.21 -2.39 -1.02
C GLY A 121 10.98 -1.27 -1.72
N GLY A 122 11.50 -1.52 -2.93
CA GLY A 122 12.32 -0.55 -3.67
C GLY A 122 11.56 0.37 -4.62
N GLU A 123 10.28 0.18 -4.84
CA GLU A 123 9.59 0.68 -6.04
C GLU A 123 8.86 2.01 -5.85
N TRP A 124 8.11 2.16 -4.75
CA TRP A 124 7.29 3.36 -4.51
C TRP A 124 8.09 4.66 -4.48
N GLY A 125 9.24 4.66 -3.80
CA GLY A 125 10.09 5.85 -3.72
C GLY A 125 10.59 6.33 -5.08
N GLY A 126 10.89 5.39 -6.00
CA GLY A 126 11.29 5.70 -7.37
C GLY A 126 10.18 6.36 -8.17
N ALA A 127 8.96 5.83 -8.08
CA ALA A 127 7.79 6.36 -8.78
C ALA A 127 7.38 7.76 -8.28
N ALA A 128 7.35 7.95 -6.96
CA ALA A 128 7.02 9.23 -6.34
C ALA A 128 8.07 10.30 -6.66
N LEU A 129 9.36 9.97 -6.56
CA LEU A 129 10.45 10.89 -6.90
C LEU A 129 10.45 11.28 -8.37
N LEU A 130 10.26 10.33 -9.26
CA LEU A 130 10.20 10.60 -10.69
C LEU A 130 9.11 11.62 -10.99
N ALA A 131 7.95 11.47 -10.37
CA ALA A 131 6.83 12.39 -10.55
C ALA A 131 7.12 13.79 -9.98
N VAL A 132 7.70 13.88 -8.77
CA VAL A 132 7.92 15.15 -8.06
C VAL A 132 9.11 15.94 -8.63
N GLU A 133 10.21 15.25 -8.97
CA GLU A 133 11.43 15.91 -9.48
C GLU A 133 11.29 16.48 -10.91
N HIS A 134 10.41 15.87 -11.72
CA HIS A 134 10.09 16.40 -13.07
C HIS A 134 8.96 17.42 -13.04
N ALA A 135 8.25 17.59 -11.92
CA ALA A 135 7.12 18.49 -11.81
C ALA A 135 7.57 19.97 -11.71
N PRO A 136 6.84 20.92 -12.32
CA PRO A 136 6.97 22.31 -11.97
C PRO A 136 6.75 22.52 -10.46
N ARG A 137 7.51 23.42 -9.84
CA ARG A 137 7.46 23.68 -8.38
C ARG A 137 6.04 23.90 -7.85
N THR A 138 5.19 24.58 -8.63
CA THR A 138 3.79 24.91 -8.30
C THR A 138 2.80 23.77 -8.53
N ARG A 139 3.22 22.62 -9.10
CA ARG A 139 2.33 21.49 -9.48
C ARG A 139 2.82 20.12 -9.03
N ARG A 140 3.68 20.07 -8.03
CA ARG A 140 4.25 18.80 -7.54
C ARG A 140 3.18 17.86 -7.00
N GLY A 141 2.18 18.38 -6.28
CA GLY A 141 1.03 17.61 -5.80
C GLY A 141 0.22 17.00 -6.95
N LEU A 142 -0.05 17.79 -8.00
CA LEU A 142 -0.73 17.30 -9.20
C LEU A 142 0.05 16.14 -9.86
N TYR A 143 1.37 16.28 -10.06
CA TYR A 143 2.16 15.23 -10.70
C TYR A 143 2.32 14.01 -9.81
N ALA A 144 2.45 14.18 -8.50
CA ALA A 144 2.46 13.09 -7.53
C ALA A 144 1.12 12.33 -7.46
N ALA A 145 0.00 12.98 -7.84
CA ALA A 145 -1.31 12.33 -7.87
C ALA A 145 -1.34 11.12 -8.82
N PHE A 146 -0.58 11.12 -9.91
CA PHE A 146 -0.59 10.01 -10.88
C PHE A 146 -0.11 8.68 -10.27
N PRO A 147 1.11 8.56 -9.71
CA PRO A 147 1.50 7.34 -9.03
C PRO A 147 0.61 7.01 -7.82
N GLN A 148 0.08 8.03 -7.10
CA GLN A 148 -0.81 7.82 -5.96
C GLN A 148 -2.22 7.29 -6.34
N LEU A 149 -2.65 7.43 -7.58
CA LEU A 149 -3.86 6.80 -8.10
C LEU A 149 -3.66 5.34 -8.51
N GLY A 150 -2.41 4.90 -8.71
CA GLY A 150 -2.09 3.51 -9.03
C GLY A 150 -2.71 2.49 -8.07
N PRO A 151 -2.60 2.67 -6.74
CA PRO A 151 -3.27 1.82 -5.75
C PRO A 151 -4.78 1.72 -5.93
N SER A 152 -5.48 2.81 -6.27
CA SER A 152 -6.94 2.77 -6.50
C SER A 152 -7.29 1.87 -7.68
N VAL A 153 -6.56 1.98 -8.79
CA VAL A 153 -6.78 1.15 -9.98
C VAL A 153 -6.35 -0.30 -9.74
N GLY A 154 -5.22 -0.51 -9.07
CA GLY A 154 -4.78 -1.85 -8.66
C GLY A 154 -5.79 -2.56 -7.77
N PHE A 155 -6.36 -1.84 -6.78
CA PHE A 155 -7.40 -2.38 -5.91
C PHE A 155 -8.71 -2.65 -6.66
N PHE A 156 -9.12 -1.74 -7.55
CA PHE A 156 -10.29 -1.95 -8.39
C PHE A 156 -10.14 -3.18 -9.28
N ALA A 157 -9.00 -3.36 -9.94
CA ALA A 157 -8.73 -4.51 -10.79
C ALA A 157 -8.67 -5.82 -9.98
N ALA A 158 -7.96 -5.82 -8.85
CA ALA A 158 -7.85 -6.97 -7.96
C ALA A 158 -9.22 -7.41 -7.45
N THR A 159 -9.98 -6.48 -6.88
CA THR A 159 -11.32 -6.75 -6.36
C THR A 159 -12.31 -7.14 -7.48
N GLY A 160 -12.19 -6.51 -8.66
CA GLY A 160 -13.02 -6.79 -9.81
C GLY A 160 -12.87 -8.21 -10.33
N VAL A 161 -11.66 -8.74 -10.40
CA VAL A 161 -11.41 -10.14 -10.79
C VAL A 161 -12.04 -11.09 -9.76
N PHE A 162 -11.85 -10.84 -8.46
CA PHE A 162 -12.49 -11.65 -7.42
C PHE A 162 -14.02 -11.55 -7.46
N TRP A 163 -14.56 -10.36 -7.68
CA TRP A 163 -16.01 -10.15 -7.81
C TRP A 163 -16.59 -10.91 -9.00
N LEU A 164 -15.93 -10.84 -10.16
CA LEU A 164 -16.35 -11.57 -11.36
C LEU A 164 -16.33 -13.08 -11.12
N LEU A 165 -15.25 -13.61 -10.55
CA LEU A 165 -15.15 -15.04 -10.23
C LEU A 165 -16.20 -15.45 -9.19
N SER A 166 -16.46 -14.61 -8.19
CA SER A 166 -17.48 -14.84 -7.18
C SER A 166 -18.92 -14.83 -7.75
N SER A 167 -19.14 -14.13 -8.87
CA SER A 167 -20.48 -14.06 -9.51
C SER A 167 -20.75 -15.22 -10.45
N VAL A 168 -19.70 -15.87 -10.99
CA VAL A 168 -19.85 -16.97 -11.97
C VAL A 168 -19.55 -18.35 -11.41
N LEU A 169 -18.83 -18.43 -10.27
CA LEU A 169 -18.45 -19.69 -9.63
C LEU A 169 -19.25 -19.90 -8.35
N ASP A 170 -19.66 -21.13 -8.10
CA ASP A 170 -20.20 -21.52 -6.80
C ASP A 170 -19.09 -21.51 -5.72
N ASP A 171 -19.48 -21.65 -4.45
CA ASP A 171 -18.56 -21.58 -3.32
C ASP A 171 -17.51 -22.71 -3.36
N ALA A 172 -17.88 -23.90 -3.84
CA ALA A 172 -16.97 -25.05 -3.93
C ALA A 172 -15.89 -24.81 -5.02
N ALA A 173 -16.28 -24.36 -6.21
CA ALA A 173 -15.37 -24.05 -7.30
C ALA A 173 -14.49 -22.85 -6.94
N PHE A 174 -15.06 -21.81 -6.33
CA PHE A 174 -14.28 -20.64 -5.88
C PHE A 174 -13.24 -21.04 -4.83
N GLY A 175 -13.62 -21.82 -3.81
CA GLY A 175 -12.72 -22.26 -2.74
C GLY A 175 -11.65 -23.25 -3.18
N SER A 176 -11.93 -24.09 -4.20
CA SER A 176 -10.97 -25.09 -4.69
C SER A 176 -9.93 -24.52 -5.66
N TRP A 177 -10.36 -23.79 -6.68
CA TRP A 177 -9.46 -23.28 -7.74
C TRP A 177 -9.70 -21.82 -8.13
N GLY A 178 -10.93 -21.30 -8.01
CA GLY A 178 -11.27 -19.97 -8.50
C GLY A 178 -10.41 -18.85 -7.90
N TRP A 179 -10.07 -18.92 -6.63
CA TRP A 179 -9.22 -17.94 -5.95
C TRP A 179 -7.78 -17.87 -6.49
N ARG A 180 -7.34 -18.91 -7.24
CA ARG A 180 -5.99 -18.99 -7.82
C ARG A 180 -5.86 -18.14 -9.10
N VAL A 181 -6.96 -17.94 -9.81
CA VAL A 181 -7.00 -17.23 -11.10
C VAL A 181 -6.41 -15.82 -11.00
N PRO A 182 -6.78 -14.97 -10.02
CA PRO A 182 -6.18 -13.64 -9.88
C PRO A 182 -4.65 -13.67 -9.75
N PHE A 183 -4.11 -14.66 -9.04
CA PHE A 183 -2.66 -14.84 -8.88
C PHE A 183 -1.99 -15.29 -10.21
N LEU A 184 -2.60 -16.18 -10.94
CA LEU A 184 -2.08 -16.64 -12.24
C LEU A 184 -2.12 -15.53 -13.29
N LEU A 185 -3.08 -14.61 -13.23
CA LEU A 185 -3.11 -13.42 -14.07
C LEU A 185 -1.89 -12.51 -13.85
N SER A 186 -1.21 -12.59 -12.69
CA SER A 186 0.02 -11.84 -12.45
C SER A 186 1.13 -12.20 -13.44
N PHE A 187 1.19 -13.42 -13.99
CA PHE A 187 2.12 -13.76 -15.09
C PHE A 187 1.92 -12.86 -16.31
N LEU A 188 0.66 -12.61 -16.68
CA LEU A 188 0.34 -11.71 -17.80
C LEU A 188 0.74 -10.26 -17.47
N LEU A 189 0.41 -9.80 -16.26
CA LEU A 189 0.71 -8.44 -15.82
C LEU A 189 2.22 -8.19 -15.69
N VAL A 190 3.00 -9.17 -15.25
CA VAL A 190 4.47 -9.12 -15.26
C VAL A 190 4.99 -8.94 -16.68
N GLY A 191 4.44 -9.66 -17.65
CA GLY A 191 4.79 -9.49 -19.07
C GLY A 191 4.52 -8.08 -19.58
N VAL A 192 3.36 -7.52 -19.26
CA VAL A 192 2.99 -6.14 -19.61
C VAL A 192 3.91 -5.13 -18.90
N GLY A 193 4.14 -5.30 -17.60
CA GLY A 193 5.02 -4.43 -16.81
C GLY A 193 6.46 -4.45 -17.31
N LEU A 194 6.98 -5.62 -17.65
CA LEU A 194 8.31 -5.81 -18.24
C LEU A 194 8.42 -5.10 -19.59
N PHE A 195 7.43 -5.28 -20.46
CA PHE A 195 7.39 -4.60 -21.77
C PHE A 195 7.42 -3.08 -21.63
N VAL A 196 6.63 -2.52 -20.71
CA VAL A 196 6.60 -1.07 -20.43
C VAL A 196 7.97 -0.61 -19.92
N ARG A 197 8.57 -1.33 -18.97
CA ARG A 197 9.86 -0.94 -18.35
C ARG A 197 11.04 -1.06 -19.31
N LEU A 198 11.06 -2.04 -20.19
CA LEU A 198 12.11 -2.19 -21.19
C LEU A 198 12.11 -1.03 -22.22
N LYS A 199 10.94 -0.42 -22.48
CA LYS A 199 10.80 0.71 -23.41
C LYS A 199 11.09 2.08 -22.79
N ILE A 200 11.18 2.20 -21.46
CA ILE A 200 11.54 3.46 -20.80
C ILE A 200 13.07 3.57 -20.83
N SER A 201 13.58 4.67 -21.41
CA SER A 201 14.99 5.05 -21.28
C SER A 201 15.27 5.58 -19.88
N GLU A 202 16.49 5.38 -19.37
CA GLU A 202 16.94 6.01 -18.12
C GLU A 202 16.82 7.54 -18.20
N THR A 203 16.48 8.16 -17.06
CA THR A 203 16.25 9.60 -17.03
C THR A 203 17.56 10.37 -17.15
N PRO A 204 17.60 11.48 -17.92
CA PRO A 204 18.78 12.33 -18.04
C PRO A 204 19.30 12.88 -16.72
N VAL A 205 18.44 13.00 -15.70
CA VAL A 205 18.79 13.46 -14.35
C VAL A 205 19.62 12.40 -13.62
N PHE A 206 19.28 11.12 -13.78
CA PHE A 206 20.03 10.03 -13.17
C PHE A 206 21.40 9.83 -13.82
N ALA A 207 21.49 9.99 -15.14
CA ALA A 207 22.78 9.98 -15.83
C ALA A 207 23.74 11.04 -15.26
N LYS A 208 23.25 12.25 -14.97
CA LYS A 208 24.04 13.31 -14.32
C LYS A 208 24.46 13.01 -12.89
N VAL A 209 23.64 12.29 -12.12
CA VAL A 209 23.98 11.89 -10.73
C VAL A 209 25.04 10.79 -10.73
N LEU A 210 25.01 9.87 -11.70
CA LEU A 210 26.06 8.87 -11.91
C LEU A 210 27.39 9.50 -12.31
N ASP A 211 27.36 10.51 -13.20
CA ASP A 211 28.56 11.24 -13.65
C ASP A 211 29.18 12.08 -12.52
N ALA A 212 28.38 12.57 -11.56
CA ALA A 212 28.87 13.46 -10.47
C ALA A 212 29.50 12.71 -9.28
N GLN A 213 29.49 11.38 -9.20
CA GLN A 213 29.98 10.56 -8.07
C GLN A 213 29.48 11.00 -6.66
N GLU A 214 28.37 11.74 -6.59
CA GLU A 214 27.83 12.31 -5.35
C GLU A 214 26.89 11.36 -4.59
N ALA A 215 26.70 10.12 -5.06
CA ALA A 215 25.86 9.14 -4.40
C ALA A 215 26.44 8.75 -3.03
N SER A 216 25.63 8.83 -2.00
CA SER A 216 26.02 8.36 -0.67
C SER A 216 26.38 6.87 -0.70
N ARG A 217 27.49 6.49 -0.06
CA ARG A 217 27.92 5.08 0.04
C ARG A 217 26.92 4.21 0.83
N ALA A 218 26.12 4.80 1.73
CA ALA A 218 25.11 4.11 2.54
C ALA A 218 23.94 5.05 2.90
N PRO A 219 23.06 5.41 1.93
CA PRO A 219 22.00 6.41 2.14
C PRO A 219 21.03 6.05 3.27
N ALA A 220 20.66 4.78 3.41
CA ALA A 220 19.77 4.31 4.47
C ALA A 220 20.35 4.53 5.87
N VAL A 221 21.66 4.26 6.05
CA VAL A 221 22.35 4.50 7.31
C VAL A 221 22.46 6.00 7.62
N GLU A 222 22.67 6.82 6.59
CA GLU A 222 22.69 8.28 6.72
C GLU A 222 21.33 8.82 7.17
N VAL A 223 20.22 8.32 6.60
CA VAL A 223 18.85 8.68 7.03
C VAL A 223 18.63 8.32 8.50
N LEU A 224 18.95 7.09 8.89
CA LEU A 224 18.77 6.61 10.27
C LEU A 224 19.59 7.44 11.29
N ARG A 225 20.80 7.90 10.93
CA ARG A 225 21.68 8.63 11.83
C ARG A 225 21.42 10.14 11.86
N ARG A 226 21.11 10.74 10.70
CA ARG A 226 21.01 12.21 10.56
C ARG A 226 19.59 12.75 10.48
N HIS A 227 18.62 11.92 10.07
CA HIS A 227 17.23 12.31 9.87
C HIS A 227 16.23 11.38 10.61
N PRO A 228 16.52 10.90 11.85
CA PRO A 228 15.63 9.97 12.54
C PRO A 228 14.26 10.59 12.85
N ARG A 229 14.21 11.89 13.11
CA ARG A 229 12.96 12.61 13.40
C ARG A 229 12.03 12.64 12.18
N GLU A 230 12.53 13.06 11.03
CA GLU A 230 11.77 13.11 9.77
C GLU A 230 11.34 11.71 9.35
N LEU A 231 12.19 10.71 9.55
CA LEU A 231 11.90 9.30 9.26
C LEU A 231 10.76 8.77 10.13
N LEU A 232 10.87 8.89 11.46
CA LEU A 232 9.88 8.34 12.39
C LEU A 232 8.54 9.08 12.33
N LEU A 233 8.58 10.42 12.25
CA LEU A 233 7.36 11.21 12.14
C LEU A 233 6.70 11.06 10.76
N GLY A 234 7.49 10.93 9.69
CA GLY A 234 6.97 10.63 8.35
C GLY A 234 6.31 9.25 8.29
N ALA A 235 6.95 8.24 8.88
CA ALA A 235 6.36 6.90 9.02
C ALA A 235 5.09 6.94 9.89
N GLY A 236 5.11 7.65 11.02
CA GLY A 236 3.95 7.86 11.88
C GLY A 236 2.79 8.53 11.15
N GLY A 237 3.06 9.51 10.29
CA GLY A 237 2.06 10.15 9.45
C GLY A 237 1.38 9.20 8.46
N MET A 238 2.06 8.11 8.06
CA MET A 238 1.52 7.10 7.15
C MET A 238 0.69 6.01 7.84
N ILE A 239 0.75 5.87 9.17
CA ILE A 239 0.07 4.79 9.92
C ILE A 239 -1.42 4.74 9.60
N VAL A 240 -2.12 5.89 9.68
CA VAL A 240 -3.57 5.93 9.44
C VAL A 240 -3.93 5.60 7.99
N ALA A 241 -3.12 6.03 7.02
CA ALA A 241 -3.39 5.74 5.62
C ALA A 241 -3.38 4.23 5.36
N TYR A 242 -2.35 3.54 5.84
CA TYR A 242 -2.27 2.09 5.75
C TYR A 242 -3.30 1.39 6.64
N GLY A 243 -3.38 1.77 7.92
CA GLY A 243 -4.27 1.13 8.88
C GLY A 243 -5.73 1.20 8.47
N LEU A 244 -6.19 2.37 8.03
CA LEU A 244 -7.56 2.57 7.57
C LEU A 244 -7.85 1.80 6.29
N PHE A 245 -6.90 1.80 5.32
CA PHE A 245 -7.06 1.05 4.08
C PHE A 245 -7.23 -0.45 4.36
N TYR A 246 -6.32 -1.08 5.10
CA TYR A 246 -6.37 -2.52 5.34
C TYR A 246 -7.47 -2.93 6.31
N THR A 247 -7.87 -2.05 7.22
CA THR A 247 -9.07 -2.27 8.04
C THR A 247 -10.33 -2.24 7.15
N ALA A 248 -10.50 -1.22 6.32
CA ALA A 248 -11.70 -1.07 5.49
C ALA A 248 -11.81 -2.11 4.38
N THR A 249 -10.68 -2.56 3.81
CA THR A 249 -10.68 -3.49 2.67
C THR A 249 -10.51 -4.95 3.09
N THR A 250 -9.44 -5.27 3.79
CA THR A 250 -9.08 -6.66 4.12
C THR A 250 -9.84 -7.16 5.36
N TYR A 251 -9.80 -6.41 6.46
CA TYR A 251 -10.45 -6.82 7.68
C TYR A 251 -11.98 -6.76 7.58
N CYS A 252 -12.57 -5.65 7.08
CA CYS A 252 -14.03 -5.53 6.93
C CYS A 252 -14.59 -6.58 5.96
N LEU A 253 -13.84 -6.96 4.92
CA LEU A 253 -14.24 -8.04 4.02
C LEU A 253 -14.36 -9.37 4.78
N SER A 254 -13.34 -9.74 5.57
CA SER A 254 -13.36 -10.96 6.39
C SER A 254 -14.45 -10.92 7.47
N TYR A 255 -14.59 -9.78 8.16
CA TYR A 255 -15.59 -9.60 9.21
C TYR A 255 -17.02 -9.67 8.68
N ALA A 256 -17.28 -9.03 7.54
CA ALA A 256 -18.61 -9.00 6.94
C ALA A 256 -19.02 -10.36 6.35
N THR A 257 -18.07 -11.06 5.70
CA THR A 257 -18.38 -12.37 5.09
C THR A 257 -18.41 -13.51 6.09
N GLY A 258 -17.67 -13.42 7.19
CA GLY A 258 -17.66 -14.41 8.27
C GLY A 258 -18.73 -14.09 9.33
N PRO A 259 -18.40 -13.28 10.36
CA PRO A 259 -19.31 -13.03 11.49
C PRO A 259 -20.67 -12.42 11.13
N LEU A 260 -20.74 -11.52 10.14
CA LEU A 260 -22.01 -10.88 9.76
C LEU A 260 -22.80 -11.67 8.69
N GLY A 261 -22.22 -12.71 8.08
CA GLY A 261 -22.89 -13.56 7.10
C GLY A 261 -23.29 -12.85 5.79
N ILE A 262 -22.68 -11.68 5.47
CA ILE A 262 -22.93 -10.96 4.23
C ILE A 262 -22.29 -11.71 3.07
N SER A 263 -22.99 -11.85 1.95
CA SER A 263 -22.47 -12.58 0.81
C SER A 263 -21.16 -12.01 0.29
N ARG A 264 -20.19 -12.87 -0.06
CA ARG A 264 -18.90 -12.52 -0.64
C ARG A 264 -19.07 -11.61 -1.85
N ASN A 265 -19.98 -11.95 -2.74
CA ASN A 265 -20.25 -11.17 -3.96
C ASN A 265 -20.73 -9.75 -3.66
N THR A 266 -21.63 -9.60 -2.70
CA THR A 266 -22.10 -8.28 -2.24
C THR A 266 -20.95 -7.44 -1.71
N MET A 267 -20.13 -7.99 -0.81
CA MET A 267 -19.02 -7.24 -0.21
C MET A 267 -17.95 -6.82 -1.23
N LEU A 268 -17.63 -7.71 -2.18
CA LEU A 268 -16.69 -7.37 -3.26
C LEU A 268 -17.28 -6.28 -4.17
N GLY A 269 -18.58 -6.35 -4.52
CA GLY A 269 -19.25 -5.31 -5.30
C GLY A 269 -19.25 -3.95 -4.59
N LEU A 270 -19.55 -3.91 -3.28
CA LEU A 270 -19.50 -2.67 -2.49
C LEU A 270 -18.06 -2.12 -2.37
N SER A 271 -17.07 -3.00 -2.30
CA SER A 271 -15.65 -2.60 -2.32
C SER A 271 -15.24 -1.97 -3.65
N LEU A 272 -15.79 -2.40 -4.78
CA LEU A 272 -15.58 -1.75 -6.09
C LEU A 272 -16.12 -0.32 -6.10
N VAL A 273 -17.32 -0.10 -5.52
CA VAL A 273 -17.87 1.27 -5.36
C VAL A 273 -16.96 2.09 -4.45
N ALA A 274 -16.47 1.52 -3.36
CA ALA A 274 -15.58 2.20 -2.42
C ALA A 274 -14.23 2.62 -3.04
N CYS A 275 -13.75 1.91 -4.09
CA CYS A 275 -12.56 2.33 -4.85
C CYS A 275 -12.71 3.71 -5.49
N LEU A 276 -13.91 4.09 -5.91
CA LEU A 276 -14.18 5.41 -6.50
C LEU A 276 -13.98 6.52 -5.46
N PHE A 277 -14.39 6.26 -4.22
CA PHE A 277 -14.18 7.20 -3.11
C PHE A 277 -12.69 7.35 -2.77
N LEU A 278 -11.92 6.25 -2.81
CA LEU A 278 -10.47 6.28 -2.67
C LEU A 278 -9.80 7.16 -3.74
N ALA A 279 -10.15 6.90 -4.99
CA ALA A 279 -9.60 7.67 -6.12
C ALA A 279 -9.97 9.16 -6.03
N ALA A 280 -11.25 9.46 -5.68
CA ALA A 280 -11.71 10.83 -5.50
C ALA A 280 -10.97 11.55 -4.37
N GLY A 281 -10.85 10.93 -3.18
CA GLY A 281 -10.12 11.50 -2.04
C GLY A 281 -8.66 11.76 -2.38
N THR A 282 -7.98 10.78 -3.00
CA THR A 282 -6.58 10.89 -3.41
C THR A 282 -6.38 12.03 -4.42
N TRP A 283 -7.19 12.06 -5.47
CA TRP A 283 -7.09 13.10 -6.51
C TRP A 283 -7.37 14.50 -5.98
N LEU A 284 -8.48 14.66 -5.26
CA LEU A 284 -8.88 15.96 -4.71
C LEU A 284 -7.83 16.52 -3.74
N ALA A 285 -7.32 15.69 -2.83
CA ALA A 285 -6.34 16.13 -1.86
C ALA A 285 -4.96 16.38 -2.49
N ALA A 286 -4.48 15.48 -3.36
CA ALA A 286 -3.20 15.65 -4.02
C ALA A 286 -3.15 16.93 -4.85
N THR A 287 -4.17 17.17 -5.69
CA THR A 287 -4.23 18.36 -6.56
C THR A 287 -4.40 19.66 -5.78
N ARG A 288 -5.21 19.65 -4.70
CA ARG A 288 -5.41 20.82 -3.84
C ARG A 288 -4.23 21.11 -2.92
N SER A 289 -3.35 20.14 -2.68
CA SER A 289 -2.18 20.30 -1.83
C SER A 289 -1.19 21.35 -2.34
N ASP A 290 -1.16 21.60 -3.64
CA ASP A 290 -0.34 22.65 -4.26
C ASP A 290 -0.80 24.07 -3.86
N ALA A 291 -2.09 24.26 -3.62
CA ALA A 291 -2.66 25.55 -3.20
C ALA A 291 -2.81 25.67 -1.68
N ALA A 292 -3.39 24.66 -1.04
CA ALA A 292 -3.74 24.68 0.39
C ALA A 292 -2.57 24.34 1.33
N GLY A 293 -1.52 23.71 0.82
CA GLY A 293 -0.43 23.14 1.59
C GLY A 293 -0.59 21.63 1.85
N ARG A 294 0.53 20.90 1.90
CA ARG A 294 0.54 19.42 2.09
C ARG A 294 0.04 19.07 3.48
N ARG A 295 0.69 19.67 4.48
CA ARG A 295 0.45 19.40 5.91
C ARG A 295 -1.00 19.64 6.30
N ARG A 296 -1.62 20.74 5.85
CA ARG A 296 -3.03 21.09 6.20
C ARG A 296 -4.01 20.03 5.73
N LEU A 297 -3.87 19.53 4.51
CA LEU A 297 -4.78 18.52 3.96
C LEU A 297 -4.58 17.15 4.62
N ILE A 298 -3.33 16.78 4.93
CA ILE A 298 -3.04 15.54 5.67
C ILE A 298 -3.67 15.59 7.06
N LEU A 299 -3.53 16.72 7.79
CA LEU A 299 -4.14 16.91 9.10
C LEU A 299 -5.67 16.85 9.04
N ALA A 300 -6.29 17.48 8.04
CA ALA A 300 -7.74 17.38 7.83
C ALA A 300 -8.17 15.93 7.56
N GLY A 301 -7.41 15.19 6.73
CA GLY A 301 -7.67 13.78 6.47
C GLY A 301 -7.53 12.89 7.72
N CYS A 302 -6.51 13.14 8.56
CA CYS A 302 -6.34 12.44 9.84
C CYS A 302 -7.52 12.74 10.80
N GLY A 303 -7.96 14.00 10.89
CA GLY A 303 -9.13 14.38 11.69
C GLY A 303 -10.41 13.70 11.22
N LEU A 304 -10.67 13.69 9.91
CA LEU A 304 -11.79 12.96 9.32
C LEU A 304 -11.70 11.46 9.59
N ALA A 305 -10.51 10.85 9.43
CA ALA A 305 -10.28 9.44 9.69
C ALA A 305 -10.53 9.06 11.16
N ALA A 306 -10.18 9.95 12.11
CA ALA A 306 -10.43 9.73 13.54
C ALA A 306 -11.94 9.64 13.84
N VAL A 307 -12.74 10.51 13.23
CA VAL A 307 -14.21 10.46 13.37
C VAL A 307 -14.76 9.25 12.61
N TRP A 308 -14.29 8.98 11.38
CA TRP A 308 -14.82 7.91 10.54
C TRP A 308 -14.53 6.51 11.12
N GLY A 309 -13.44 6.34 11.86
CA GLY A 309 -13.17 5.10 12.59
C GLY A 309 -14.32 4.69 13.51
N LEU A 310 -14.96 5.65 14.17
CA LEU A 310 -16.11 5.40 15.06
C LEU A 310 -17.42 5.14 14.29
N VAL A 311 -17.54 5.63 13.06
CA VAL A 311 -18.75 5.52 12.24
C VAL A 311 -18.75 4.25 11.38
N LEU A 312 -17.59 3.74 11.00
CA LEU A 312 -17.41 2.63 10.05
C LEU A 312 -18.17 1.37 10.50
N PHE A 313 -17.94 0.91 11.74
CA PHE A 313 -18.51 -0.35 12.23
C PHE A 313 -20.01 -0.30 12.47
N PRO A 314 -20.58 0.75 13.09
CA PRO A 314 -22.02 0.93 13.16
C PRO A 314 -22.71 0.87 11.79
N LEU A 315 -22.13 1.48 10.76
CA LEU A 315 -22.68 1.40 9.40
C LEU A 315 -22.56 -0.01 8.79
N LEU A 316 -21.44 -0.69 9.02
CA LEU A 316 -21.20 -2.06 8.51
C LEU A 316 -22.18 -3.06 9.11
N GLU A 317 -22.47 -2.95 10.41
CA GLU A 317 -23.33 -3.87 11.15
C GLU A 317 -24.83 -3.70 10.87
N THR A 318 -25.23 -2.62 10.18
CA THR A 318 -26.62 -2.48 9.72
C THR A 318 -27.02 -3.58 8.72
N GLY A 319 -26.06 -4.24 8.06
CA GLY A 319 -26.33 -5.18 6.97
C GLY A 319 -26.89 -4.53 5.71
N THR A 320 -27.16 -3.22 5.72
CA THR A 320 -27.76 -2.49 4.58
C THR A 320 -26.67 -2.14 3.55
N PRO A 321 -26.76 -2.63 2.30
CA PRO A 321 -25.71 -2.43 1.29
C PRO A 321 -25.29 -0.97 1.09
N ALA A 322 -26.25 -0.03 1.07
CA ALA A 322 -25.96 1.39 0.90
C ALA A 322 -25.17 1.98 2.08
N LEU A 323 -25.47 1.59 3.33
CA LEU A 323 -24.77 2.04 4.52
C LEU A 323 -23.40 1.40 4.64
N ILE A 324 -23.27 0.13 4.24
CA ILE A 324 -21.96 -0.54 4.15
C ILE A 324 -21.07 0.17 3.13
N ALA A 325 -21.61 0.46 1.93
CA ALA A 325 -20.88 1.20 0.89
C ALA A 325 -20.42 2.58 1.37
N LEU A 326 -21.31 3.29 2.11
CA LEU A 326 -20.99 4.58 2.71
C LEU A 326 -19.88 4.42 3.76
N GLY A 327 -19.97 3.43 4.65
CA GLY A 327 -18.97 3.17 5.70
C GLY A 327 -17.57 2.91 5.12
N ILE A 328 -17.46 1.94 4.22
CA ILE A 328 -16.20 1.56 3.57
C ILE A 328 -15.72 2.67 2.63
N GLY A 329 -16.63 3.24 1.82
CA GLY A 329 -16.31 4.32 0.89
C GLY A 329 -15.80 5.56 1.59
N GLY A 330 -16.46 5.99 2.67
CA GLY A 330 -16.01 7.13 3.47
C GLY A 330 -14.66 6.89 4.16
N ALA A 331 -14.41 5.66 4.67
CA ALA A 331 -13.11 5.29 5.20
C ALA A 331 -12.01 5.41 4.13
N LEU A 332 -12.26 4.88 2.93
CA LEU A 332 -11.32 4.96 1.81
C LEU A 332 -11.17 6.40 1.27
N PHE A 333 -12.22 7.22 1.32
CA PHE A 333 -12.11 8.65 1.01
C PHE A 333 -11.19 9.37 1.99
N CYS A 334 -11.38 9.17 3.30
CA CYS A 334 -10.52 9.74 4.35
C CYS A 334 -9.05 9.29 4.16
N MET A 335 -8.85 8.00 3.87
CA MET A 335 -7.53 7.46 3.53
C MET A 335 -6.94 8.19 2.32
N GLY A 336 -7.71 8.37 1.24
CA GLY A 336 -7.28 9.08 0.04
C GLY A 336 -6.87 10.52 0.32
N VAL A 337 -7.58 11.22 1.21
CA VAL A 337 -7.25 12.60 1.61
C VAL A 337 -5.90 12.68 2.34
N VAL A 338 -5.56 11.69 3.17
CA VAL A 338 -4.23 11.59 3.80
C VAL A 338 -3.18 11.19 2.76
N TYR A 339 -3.46 10.15 1.98
CA TYR A 339 -2.50 9.49 1.10
C TYR A 339 -2.08 10.35 -0.09
N GLY A 340 -3.02 11.07 -0.72
CA GLY A 340 -2.78 11.87 -1.91
C GLY A 340 -1.62 12.87 -1.77
N PRO A 341 -1.64 13.77 -0.78
CA PRO A 341 -0.55 14.73 -0.58
C PRO A 341 0.78 14.08 -0.14
N MET A 342 0.75 12.89 0.48
CA MET A 342 1.97 12.19 0.95
C MET A 342 2.92 11.85 -0.18
N GLY A 343 2.46 11.70 -1.41
CA GLY A 343 3.29 11.45 -2.58
C GLY A 343 4.30 12.56 -2.87
N ALA A 344 3.95 13.82 -2.54
CA ALA A 344 4.87 14.95 -2.59
C ALA A 344 5.52 15.24 -1.23
N TYR A 345 4.74 15.14 -0.15
CA TYR A 345 5.15 15.53 1.20
C TYR A 345 6.34 14.71 1.71
N LEU A 346 6.28 13.37 1.62
CA LEU A 346 7.37 12.51 2.12
C LEU A 346 8.71 12.78 1.42
N PRO A 347 8.81 12.85 0.08
CA PRO A 347 10.05 13.24 -0.58
C PRO A 347 10.55 14.64 -0.19
N GLU A 348 9.62 15.60 -0.01
CA GLU A 348 9.97 16.98 0.36
C GLU A 348 10.52 17.12 1.79
N LEU A 349 10.33 16.13 2.68
CA LEU A 349 10.92 16.12 4.03
C LEU A 349 12.43 15.93 4.02
N PHE A 350 12.99 15.27 2.99
CA PHE A 350 14.38 14.88 2.94
C PHE A 350 15.18 15.69 1.92
N GLY A 351 16.45 15.96 2.22
CA GLY A 351 17.38 16.61 1.30
C GLY A 351 17.69 15.72 0.08
N ALA A 352 18.11 16.33 -1.04
CA ALA A 352 18.31 15.68 -2.33
C ALA A 352 19.13 14.38 -2.27
N ARG A 353 20.19 14.36 -1.46
CA ARG A 353 21.15 13.26 -1.31
C ARG A 353 20.58 11.98 -0.71
N VAL A 354 19.60 12.11 0.18
CA VAL A 354 18.98 10.97 0.93
C VAL A 354 17.49 10.86 0.71
N ARG A 355 16.92 11.66 -0.19
CA ARG A 355 15.46 11.78 -0.43
C ARG A 355 14.82 10.47 -0.81
N TYR A 356 15.43 9.72 -1.72
CA TYR A 356 14.92 8.42 -2.13
C TYR A 356 14.83 7.46 -0.94
N SER A 357 15.94 7.25 -0.25
CA SER A 357 16.01 6.31 0.88
C SER A 357 15.13 6.77 2.05
N GLY A 358 15.10 8.08 2.35
CA GLY A 358 14.29 8.64 3.42
C GLY A 358 12.80 8.47 3.17
N ALA A 359 12.32 8.86 1.98
CA ALA A 359 10.92 8.72 1.61
C ALA A 359 10.47 7.25 1.54
N SER A 360 11.29 6.37 0.93
CA SER A 360 10.99 4.94 0.83
C SER A 360 10.95 4.26 2.20
N LEU A 361 11.92 4.54 3.07
CA LEU A 361 11.95 3.99 4.43
C LEU A 361 10.76 4.48 5.26
N ALA A 362 10.44 5.79 5.23
CA ALA A 362 9.30 6.34 5.95
C ALA A 362 7.98 5.70 5.49
N TYR A 363 7.79 5.58 4.17
CA TYR A 363 6.63 4.94 3.58
C TYR A 363 6.49 3.47 4.00
N ASN A 364 7.57 2.69 3.90
CA ASN A 364 7.53 1.26 4.21
C ASN A 364 7.42 0.98 5.72
N LEU A 365 8.06 1.79 6.59
CA LEU A 365 7.88 1.69 8.04
C LEU A 365 6.44 2.03 8.45
N GLY A 366 5.84 3.06 7.84
CA GLY A 366 4.41 3.34 8.03
C GLY A 366 3.52 2.17 7.60
N GLY A 367 3.89 1.47 6.52
CA GLY A 367 3.24 0.25 6.06
C GLY A 367 3.33 -0.90 7.06
N VAL A 368 4.50 -1.10 7.69
CA VAL A 368 4.66 -2.10 8.77
C VAL A 368 3.77 -1.75 9.95
N LEU A 369 3.82 -0.51 10.44
CA LEU A 369 3.10 -0.07 11.63
C LEU A 369 1.58 0.02 11.44
N GLY A 370 1.13 0.43 10.25
CA GLY A 370 -0.29 0.56 9.92
C GLY A 370 -0.85 -0.67 9.19
N GLY A 371 -0.21 -1.08 8.09
CA GLY A 371 -0.75 -2.09 7.19
C GLY A 371 -0.62 -3.53 7.68
N ALA A 372 0.56 -3.90 8.21
CA ALA A 372 0.79 -5.23 8.73
C ALA A 372 0.00 -5.51 10.01
N VAL A 373 -0.03 -4.53 10.90
CA VAL A 373 -0.56 -4.68 12.27
C VAL A 373 -2.09 -4.54 12.31
N ALA A 374 -2.67 -3.68 11.46
CA ALA A 374 -4.09 -3.33 11.57
C ALA A 374 -5.06 -4.52 11.47
N PRO A 375 -4.98 -5.42 10.48
CA PRO A 375 -5.91 -6.56 10.41
C PRO A 375 -5.75 -7.54 11.58
N LEU A 376 -4.51 -7.73 12.08
CA LEU A 376 -4.22 -8.60 13.20
C LEU A 376 -4.82 -8.08 14.51
N VAL A 377 -4.57 -6.79 14.80
CA VAL A 377 -5.11 -6.13 15.99
C VAL A 377 -6.63 -6.04 15.90
N ALA A 378 -7.18 -5.67 14.73
CA ALA A 378 -8.62 -5.61 14.52
C ALA A 378 -9.31 -6.97 14.80
N THR A 379 -8.76 -8.07 14.30
CA THR A 379 -9.29 -9.42 14.53
C THR A 379 -9.27 -9.77 16.02
N ARG A 380 -8.18 -9.48 16.74
CA ARG A 380 -8.08 -9.73 18.18
C ARG A 380 -9.01 -8.84 19.01
N LEU A 381 -9.08 -7.56 18.70
CA LEU A 381 -9.96 -6.62 19.39
C LEU A 381 -11.42 -6.99 19.20
N GLN A 382 -11.81 -7.33 17.98
CA GLN A 382 -13.19 -7.73 17.68
C GLN A 382 -13.57 -9.00 18.44
N SER A 383 -12.70 -10.02 18.47
CA SER A 383 -12.98 -11.28 19.17
C SER A 383 -13.04 -11.13 20.70
N ALA A 384 -12.32 -10.16 21.29
CA ALA A 384 -12.26 -9.95 22.73
C ALA A 384 -13.26 -8.91 23.23
N TYR A 385 -13.50 -7.83 22.46
CA TYR A 385 -14.22 -6.63 22.93
C TYR A 385 -15.30 -6.13 21.95
N GLY A 386 -15.53 -6.85 20.83
CA GLY A 386 -16.50 -6.46 19.81
C GLY A 386 -15.97 -5.41 18.84
N SER A 387 -16.77 -5.15 17.80
CA SER A 387 -16.41 -4.29 16.65
C SER A 387 -16.15 -2.82 17.01
N ALA A 388 -16.84 -2.28 18.01
CA ALA A 388 -16.62 -0.90 18.48
C ALA A 388 -15.16 -0.66 18.88
N SER A 389 -14.49 -1.67 19.45
CA SER A 389 -13.07 -1.58 19.85
C SER A 389 -12.14 -1.39 18.64
N VAL A 390 -12.50 -1.96 17.49
CA VAL A 390 -11.77 -1.76 16.24
C VAL A 390 -11.93 -0.32 15.73
N GLY A 391 -13.13 0.25 15.88
CA GLY A 391 -13.37 1.67 15.57
C GLY A 391 -12.48 2.60 16.41
N TRP A 392 -12.39 2.36 17.70
CA TRP A 392 -11.49 3.11 18.60
C TRP A 392 -10.02 2.94 18.22
N TYR A 393 -9.61 1.74 17.81
CA TYR A 393 -8.25 1.48 17.35
C TYR A 393 -7.92 2.28 16.08
N VAL A 394 -8.83 2.33 15.10
CA VAL A 394 -8.67 3.16 13.89
C VAL A 394 -8.54 4.63 14.25
N SER A 395 -9.40 5.12 15.15
CA SER A 395 -9.36 6.50 15.63
C SER A 395 -8.04 6.81 16.34
N ALA A 396 -7.52 5.89 17.16
CA ALA A 396 -6.24 6.05 17.83
C ALA A 396 -5.07 6.12 16.81
N MET A 397 -5.05 5.28 15.78
CA MET A 397 -4.07 5.37 14.69
C MET A 397 -4.13 6.73 13.99
N ALA A 398 -5.34 7.25 13.76
CA ALA A 398 -5.53 8.56 13.14
C ALA A 398 -4.99 9.70 14.01
N VAL A 399 -5.22 9.64 15.32
CA VAL A 399 -4.67 10.61 16.28
C VAL A 399 -3.14 10.54 16.32
N VAL A 400 -2.55 9.35 16.34
CA VAL A 400 -1.08 9.18 16.28
C VAL A 400 -0.52 9.82 15.00
N SER A 401 -1.12 9.54 13.84
CA SER A 401 -0.69 10.13 12.58
C SER A 401 -0.85 11.66 12.57
N LEU A 402 -1.94 12.17 13.13
CA LEU A 402 -2.19 13.60 13.27
C LEU A 402 -1.10 14.27 14.10
N LEU A 403 -0.75 13.70 15.27
CA LEU A 403 0.31 14.23 16.14
C LEU A 403 1.68 14.20 15.45
N CYS A 404 2.01 13.12 14.73
CA CYS A 404 3.24 13.02 13.96
C CYS A 404 3.33 14.11 12.88
N VAL A 405 2.25 14.33 12.14
CA VAL A 405 2.22 15.36 11.08
C VAL A 405 2.20 16.77 11.68
N LEU A 406 1.59 16.97 12.85
CA LEU A 406 1.65 18.25 13.59
C LEU A 406 3.09 18.61 13.98
N ALA A 407 3.91 17.63 14.32
CA ALA A 407 5.32 17.83 14.67
C ALA A 407 6.26 18.04 13.45
N LEU A 408 5.77 17.83 12.22
CA LEU A 408 6.50 18.05 10.98
C LEU A 408 6.20 19.43 10.37
N PRO A 409 7.15 20.03 9.63
CA PRO A 409 6.94 21.32 8.97
C PRO A 409 6.07 21.19 7.71
N GLU A 410 5.51 22.32 7.25
CA GLU A 410 4.96 22.43 5.89
C GLU A 410 6.10 22.43 4.86
N THR A 411 5.91 21.70 3.75
CA THR A 411 6.95 21.50 2.74
C THR A 411 6.67 22.13 1.38
N ARG A 412 5.49 22.70 1.19
CA ARG A 412 5.00 23.23 -0.10
C ARG A 412 6.01 24.15 -0.81
N GLU A 413 6.69 25.01 -0.06
CA GLU A 413 7.60 26.02 -0.59
C GLU A 413 9.07 25.59 -0.61
N ARG A 414 9.37 24.36 -0.13
CA ARG A 414 10.75 23.87 -0.08
C ARG A 414 11.35 23.74 -1.48
N ASP A 415 12.56 24.25 -1.63
CA ASP A 415 13.37 24.03 -2.82
C ASP A 415 14.01 22.63 -2.76
N LEU A 416 13.76 21.84 -3.80
CA LEU A 416 14.31 20.48 -3.90
C LEU A 416 15.80 20.48 -4.31
N ALA A 417 16.31 21.57 -4.87
CA ALA A 417 17.70 21.69 -5.28
C ALA A 417 18.64 22.01 -4.10
N HIS A 418 18.12 22.65 -3.05
CA HIS A 418 18.91 23.02 -1.88
C HIS A 418 18.64 22.05 -0.73
N GLY A 419 19.69 21.48 -0.14
CA GLY A 419 19.60 20.54 0.97
C GLY A 419 18.93 21.16 2.22
N ALA A 420 18.29 20.35 3.06
CA ALA A 420 17.74 20.73 4.35
C ALA A 420 18.86 21.19 5.31
N GLY A 421 19.31 22.43 5.19
CA GLY A 421 20.47 22.90 5.98
C GLY A 421 20.62 24.40 6.15
N THR A 422 19.82 25.24 5.51
CA THR A 422 19.89 26.68 5.77
C THR A 422 18.59 27.17 6.39
N ARG A 423 18.54 27.15 7.74
CA ARG A 423 17.67 28.10 8.47
C ARG A 423 18.29 29.49 8.23
N SER A 424 17.62 30.34 7.45
CA SER A 424 17.80 31.80 7.55
C SER A 424 16.99 32.29 8.71
#